data_f493d0b68c965f8e9575d811c64a6a97
#
_entry.id   f493d0b68c965f8e9575d811c64a6a97
#
_cell.length_a   1.000
_cell.length_b   1.000
_cell.length_c   1.000
_cell.angle_alpha   90.00
_cell.angle_beta   90.00
_cell.angle_gamma   90.00
#
_symmetry.space_group_name_H-M   'P 1'
#
loop_
_entity.id
_entity.type
_entity.pdbx_description
1 polymer ?
#
loop_
_entity_poly.entity_id
_entity_poly.type
_entity_poly.pdbx_seq_one_letter_code
_entity_poly.pdbx_strand_id
1 'polypeptide(L)'
;MLRPLDGKSPIIDPTAFISETAYLVGDIEVGPRSSIWPGVVIRADSGKIKIGAGTNIQDNSVIHADADAEIGDNVTIGHGVICHAKVIGDGSLLGNNCTLNDGVVVGKNSLVAAGSVLNENKIYKDNALIRGTPGKALGNVKQRHTELMRRAANSYVNRIK
;
A
#
# COMPACT_ATOMS: atom_id res chain seq x y z
N MET A 1 -6.76 -13.50 9.05
CA MET A 1 -7.77 -14.49 8.54
C MET A 1 -7.88 -14.33 7.03
N LEU A 2 -7.81 -15.43 6.26
CA LEU A 2 -8.01 -15.45 4.81
C LEU A 2 -9.40 -15.97 4.51
N ARG A 3 -10.17 -15.27 3.67
CA ARG A 3 -11.56 -15.61 3.34
C ARG A 3 -11.81 -15.62 1.84
N PRO A 4 -12.43 -16.68 1.31
CA PRO A 4 -12.95 -16.65 -0.05
C PRO A 4 -14.17 -15.72 -0.16
N LEU A 5 -14.35 -15.12 -1.33
CA LEU A 5 -15.54 -14.36 -1.72
C LEU A 5 -15.79 -14.59 -3.22
N ASP A 6 -17.01 -14.95 -3.58
CA ASP A 6 -17.42 -15.22 -4.97
C ASP A 6 -16.50 -16.20 -5.72
N GLY A 7 -16.07 -17.27 -5.03
CA GLY A 7 -15.20 -18.30 -5.57
C GLY A 7 -13.72 -17.92 -5.70
N LYS A 8 -13.34 -16.70 -5.32
CA LYS A 8 -11.96 -16.22 -5.31
C LYS A 8 -11.40 -16.21 -3.89
N SER A 9 -10.15 -16.60 -3.74
CA SER A 9 -9.46 -16.68 -2.44
C SER A 9 -8.13 -15.92 -2.51
N PRO A 10 -7.68 -15.32 -1.41
CA PRO A 10 -6.34 -14.73 -1.36
C PRO A 10 -5.24 -15.77 -1.67
N ILE A 11 -4.34 -15.40 -2.57
CA ILE A 11 -3.14 -16.16 -2.95
C ILE A 11 -1.95 -15.46 -2.29
N ILE A 12 -1.29 -16.19 -1.40
CA ILE A 12 -0.20 -15.66 -0.58
C ILE A 12 1.10 -16.37 -0.94
N ASP A 13 2.13 -15.62 -1.28
CA ASP A 13 3.47 -16.21 -1.47
C ASP A 13 3.96 -16.87 -0.16
N PRO A 14 4.57 -18.06 -0.22
CA PRO A 14 5.03 -18.78 0.98
C PRO A 14 6.05 -18.01 1.84
N THR A 15 6.72 -17.01 1.27
CA THR A 15 7.69 -16.16 1.98
C THR A 15 7.08 -14.88 2.56
N ALA A 16 5.78 -14.63 2.32
CA ALA A 16 5.09 -13.48 2.87
C ALA A 16 4.62 -13.74 4.30
N PHE A 17 4.58 -12.68 5.10
CA PHE A 17 4.06 -12.69 6.48
C PHE A 17 2.65 -12.12 6.51
N ILE A 18 1.70 -12.88 7.05
CA ILE A 18 0.33 -12.39 7.32
C ILE A 18 0.04 -12.53 8.81
N SER A 19 -0.20 -11.41 9.48
CA SER A 19 -0.58 -11.41 10.89
C SER A 19 -1.89 -12.19 11.12
N GLU A 20 -1.98 -12.89 12.24
CA GLU A 20 -3.18 -13.64 12.65
C GLU A 20 -4.43 -12.74 12.71
N THR A 21 -4.26 -11.47 13.07
CA THR A 21 -5.35 -10.50 13.20
C THR A 21 -5.62 -9.70 11.93
N ALA A 22 -4.87 -9.93 10.85
CA ALA A 22 -5.17 -9.36 9.54
C ALA A 22 -6.36 -10.10 8.89
N TYR A 23 -7.21 -9.37 8.17
CA TYR A 23 -8.37 -9.91 7.46
C TYR A 23 -8.26 -9.63 5.96
N LEU A 24 -8.08 -10.67 5.17
CA LEU A 24 -7.96 -10.61 3.71
C LEU A 24 -9.12 -11.37 3.08
N VAL A 25 -9.90 -10.75 2.21
CA VAL A 25 -11.10 -11.34 1.60
C VAL A 25 -11.20 -11.05 0.10
N GLY A 26 -11.43 -12.08 -0.70
CA GLY A 26 -11.65 -12.00 -2.16
C GLY A 26 -10.40 -12.21 -3.00
N ASP A 27 -10.34 -11.56 -4.16
CA ASP A 27 -9.30 -11.73 -5.18
C ASP A 27 -8.03 -10.93 -4.85
N ILE A 28 -7.19 -11.47 -4.00
CA ILE A 28 -5.96 -10.82 -3.53
C ILE A 28 -4.76 -11.68 -3.89
N GLU A 29 -3.70 -11.04 -4.41
CA GLU A 29 -2.37 -11.64 -4.54
C GLU A 29 -1.37 -10.88 -3.66
N VAL A 30 -0.61 -11.61 -2.83
CA VAL A 30 0.47 -11.06 -2.00
C VAL A 30 1.79 -11.66 -2.46
N GLY A 31 2.68 -10.82 -2.95
CA GLY A 31 3.98 -11.19 -3.48
C GLY A 31 5.02 -11.56 -2.42
N PRO A 32 6.16 -12.11 -2.86
CA PRO A 32 7.19 -12.67 -1.97
C PRO A 32 7.77 -11.62 -1.01
N ARG A 33 8.08 -12.06 0.19
CA ARG A 33 8.69 -11.26 1.27
C ARG A 33 7.90 -10.01 1.65
N SER A 34 6.62 -9.95 1.30
CA SER A 34 5.71 -8.90 1.74
C SER A 34 5.14 -9.21 3.10
N SER A 35 4.66 -8.19 3.82
CA SER A 35 4.17 -8.35 5.18
C SER A 35 2.90 -7.55 5.43
N ILE A 36 1.89 -8.23 5.98
CA ILE A 36 0.59 -7.68 6.34
C ILE A 36 0.45 -7.76 7.85
N TRP A 37 0.36 -6.61 8.50
CA TRP A 37 0.52 -6.44 9.94
C TRP A 37 -0.82 -6.46 10.70
N PRO A 38 -0.82 -6.45 12.05
CA PRO A 38 -2.04 -6.60 12.84
C PRO A 38 -3.14 -5.60 12.48
N GLY A 39 -4.39 -6.08 12.45
CA GLY A 39 -5.56 -5.24 12.21
C GLY A 39 -5.71 -4.71 10.78
N VAL A 40 -4.84 -5.09 9.85
CA VAL A 40 -5.00 -4.74 8.43
C VAL A 40 -6.21 -5.44 7.85
N VAL A 41 -7.01 -4.70 7.09
CA VAL A 41 -8.14 -5.23 6.32
C VAL A 41 -7.87 -5.01 4.83
N ILE A 42 -7.91 -6.07 4.03
CA ILE A 42 -7.84 -6.00 2.57
C ILE A 42 -9.09 -6.66 2.01
N ARG A 43 -9.92 -5.88 1.28
CA ARG A 43 -11.16 -6.37 0.69
C ARG A 43 -11.13 -6.17 -0.82
N ALA A 44 -11.15 -7.29 -1.55
CA ALA A 44 -11.14 -7.35 -3.01
C ALA A 44 -12.42 -8.02 -3.51
N ASP A 45 -13.53 -7.29 -3.40
CA ASP A 45 -14.87 -7.74 -3.77
C ASP A 45 -15.34 -7.24 -5.14
N SER A 46 -14.75 -6.16 -5.65
CA SER A 46 -15.13 -5.56 -6.94
C SER A 46 -14.07 -5.73 -8.04
N GLY A 47 -12.84 -6.10 -7.67
CA GLY A 47 -11.72 -6.29 -8.57
C GLY A 47 -10.58 -7.03 -7.87
N LYS A 48 -9.49 -7.27 -8.59
CA LYS A 48 -8.29 -7.88 -8.05
C LYS A 48 -7.41 -6.84 -7.36
N ILE A 49 -6.91 -7.15 -6.17
CA ILE A 49 -5.86 -6.37 -5.50
C ILE A 49 -4.55 -7.16 -5.55
N LYS A 50 -3.56 -6.62 -6.25
CA LYS A 50 -2.22 -7.20 -6.35
C LYS A 50 -1.24 -6.41 -5.50
N ILE A 51 -0.50 -7.10 -4.65
CA ILE A 51 0.56 -6.55 -3.79
C ILE A 51 1.88 -7.17 -4.23
N GLY A 52 2.84 -6.34 -4.61
CA GLY A 52 4.15 -6.73 -5.10
C GLY A 52 5.07 -7.32 -4.03
N ALA A 53 6.33 -7.56 -4.41
CA ALA A 53 7.34 -8.16 -3.55
C ALA A 53 7.92 -7.14 -2.53
N GLY A 54 8.26 -7.59 -1.33
CA GLY A 54 8.92 -6.76 -0.31
C GLY A 54 8.08 -5.59 0.21
N THR A 55 6.79 -5.59 -0.07
CA THR A 55 5.85 -4.54 0.33
C THR A 55 5.31 -4.80 1.73
N ASN A 56 5.18 -3.75 2.54
CA ASN A 56 4.61 -3.87 3.87
C ASN A 56 3.36 -2.98 4.04
N ILE A 57 2.33 -3.56 4.64
CA ILE A 57 1.09 -2.87 5.00
C ILE A 57 0.97 -2.93 6.52
N GLN A 58 1.10 -1.77 7.15
CA GLN A 58 1.25 -1.66 8.60
C GLN A 58 -0.10 -1.61 9.31
N ASP A 59 -0.05 -1.77 10.62
CA ASP A 59 -1.17 -2.00 11.52
C ASP A 59 -2.36 -1.08 11.26
N ASN A 60 -3.57 -1.66 11.32
CA ASN A 60 -4.85 -0.97 11.20
C ASN A 60 -5.11 -0.23 9.88
N SER A 61 -4.36 -0.54 8.82
CA SER A 61 -4.62 0.01 7.49
C SER A 61 -5.74 -0.76 6.79
N VAL A 62 -6.49 -0.04 5.93
CA VAL A 62 -7.56 -0.61 5.12
C VAL A 62 -7.23 -0.41 3.65
N ILE A 63 -7.24 -1.50 2.88
CA ILE A 63 -7.06 -1.49 1.43
C ILE A 63 -8.33 -2.01 0.77
N HIS A 64 -8.91 -1.20 -0.09
CA HIS A 64 -10.06 -1.56 -0.91
C HIS A 64 -9.99 -0.82 -2.25
N ALA A 65 -10.64 -1.34 -3.26
CA ALA A 65 -10.80 -0.65 -4.54
C ALA A 65 -12.05 -1.17 -5.25
N ASP A 66 -12.75 -0.30 -5.97
CA ASP A 66 -13.96 -0.64 -6.73
C ASP A 66 -13.66 -1.26 -8.11
N ALA A 67 -12.39 -1.45 -8.44
CA ALA A 67 -11.86 -2.10 -9.64
C ALA A 67 -10.49 -2.71 -9.32
N ASP A 68 -9.79 -3.22 -10.34
CA ASP A 68 -8.44 -3.75 -10.15
C ASP A 68 -7.49 -2.67 -9.62
N ALA A 69 -6.71 -3.05 -8.60
CA ALA A 69 -5.72 -2.19 -7.97
C ALA A 69 -4.35 -2.88 -7.85
N GLU A 70 -3.30 -2.08 -7.99
CA GLU A 70 -1.92 -2.57 -7.91
C GLU A 70 -1.11 -1.75 -6.90
N ILE A 71 -0.52 -2.45 -5.94
CA ILE A 71 0.50 -1.94 -5.03
C ILE A 71 1.81 -2.60 -5.43
N GLY A 72 2.77 -1.81 -5.90
CA GLY A 72 4.03 -2.28 -6.47
C GLY A 72 4.98 -2.93 -5.46
N ASP A 73 6.23 -3.12 -5.90
CA ASP A 73 7.29 -3.72 -5.11
C ASP A 73 7.92 -2.72 -4.12
N ASN A 74 8.36 -3.22 -2.96
CA ASN A 74 9.05 -2.43 -1.94
C ASN A 74 8.29 -1.17 -1.49
N VAL A 75 6.96 -1.22 -1.55
CA VAL A 75 6.09 -0.15 -1.05
C VAL A 75 5.96 -0.25 0.47
N THR A 76 5.94 0.90 1.13
CA THR A 76 5.60 0.99 2.55
C THR A 76 4.26 1.69 2.71
N ILE A 77 3.26 1.02 3.24
CA ILE A 77 2.00 1.60 3.67
C ILE A 77 2.04 1.71 5.20
N GLY A 78 2.10 2.94 5.69
CA GLY A 78 2.20 3.25 7.13
C GLY A 78 0.95 2.83 7.92
N HIS A 79 0.99 3.06 9.23
CA HIS A 79 -0.12 2.68 10.13
C HIS A 79 -1.39 3.50 9.86
N GLY A 80 -2.55 2.85 9.93
CA GLY A 80 -3.85 3.52 9.85
C GLY A 80 -4.18 4.17 8.50
N VAL A 81 -3.54 3.75 7.43
CA VAL A 81 -3.80 4.28 6.07
C VAL A 81 -5.12 3.74 5.53
N ILE A 82 -5.92 4.62 4.92
CA ILE A 82 -7.09 4.23 4.12
C ILE A 82 -6.71 4.38 2.64
N CYS A 83 -6.69 3.27 1.91
CA CYS A 83 -6.23 3.25 0.54
C CYS A 83 -7.27 2.67 -0.41
N HIS A 84 -7.87 3.54 -1.24
CA HIS A 84 -8.69 3.21 -2.39
C HIS A 84 -7.98 3.51 -3.72
N ALA A 85 -6.66 3.60 -3.70
CA ALA A 85 -5.88 3.94 -4.88
C ALA A 85 -5.93 2.83 -5.94
N LYS A 86 -5.95 3.25 -7.21
CA LYS A 86 -5.81 2.34 -8.35
C LYS A 86 -4.39 1.80 -8.48
N VAL A 87 -3.38 2.66 -8.27
CA VAL A 87 -1.97 2.25 -8.38
C VAL A 87 -1.13 2.96 -7.33
N ILE A 88 -0.29 2.19 -6.64
CA ILE A 88 0.84 2.70 -5.86
C ILE A 88 2.12 2.14 -6.48
N GLY A 89 2.92 3.01 -7.08
CA GLY A 89 4.16 2.64 -7.77
C GLY A 89 5.26 2.14 -6.84
N ASP A 90 6.17 1.34 -7.40
CA ASP A 90 7.27 0.70 -6.68
C ASP A 90 8.07 1.69 -5.82
N GLY A 91 8.54 1.24 -4.68
CA GLY A 91 9.40 2.00 -3.78
C GLY A 91 8.75 3.20 -3.11
N SER A 92 7.43 3.39 -3.26
CA SER A 92 6.71 4.52 -2.66
C SER A 92 6.41 4.29 -1.19
N LEU A 93 6.18 5.40 -0.47
CA LEU A 93 5.80 5.37 0.94
C LEU A 93 4.54 6.19 1.17
N LEU A 94 3.53 5.58 1.74
CA LEU A 94 2.33 6.22 2.27
C LEU A 94 2.52 6.44 3.77
N GLY A 95 2.57 7.70 4.18
CA GLY A 95 2.74 8.08 5.58
C GLY A 95 1.52 7.72 6.43
N ASN A 96 1.72 7.56 7.74
CA ASN A 96 0.68 7.16 8.68
C ASN A 96 -0.59 8.03 8.56
N ASN A 97 -1.76 7.38 8.66
CA ASN A 97 -3.08 8.02 8.64
C ASN A 97 -3.36 8.85 7.37
N CYS A 98 -2.66 8.63 6.27
CA CYS A 98 -3.08 9.26 5.02
C CYS A 98 -4.28 8.53 4.42
N THR A 99 -5.06 9.25 3.63
CA THR A 99 -6.23 8.73 2.92
C THR A 99 -6.06 8.95 1.42
N LEU A 100 -6.18 7.88 0.65
CA LEU A 100 -6.19 7.91 -0.80
C LEU A 100 -7.57 7.49 -1.29
N ASN A 101 -8.28 8.42 -1.96
CA ASN A 101 -9.60 8.15 -2.48
C ASN A 101 -9.55 7.40 -3.83
N ASP A 102 -10.72 7.07 -4.37
CA ASP A 102 -10.87 6.20 -5.54
C ASP A 102 -10.08 6.70 -6.75
N GLY A 103 -9.49 5.76 -7.46
CA GLY A 103 -8.81 6.01 -8.71
C GLY A 103 -7.49 6.77 -8.60
N VAL A 104 -7.01 7.07 -7.39
CA VAL A 104 -5.70 7.73 -7.19
C VAL A 104 -4.58 6.87 -7.75
N VAL A 105 -3.67 7.52 -8.46
CA VAL A 105 -2.41 6.92 -8.93
C VAL A 105 -1.24 7.67 -8.29
N VAL A 106 -0.42 6.94 -7.55
CA VAL A 106 0.86 7.44 -7.00
C VAL A 106 1.99 6.80 -7.80
N GLY A 107 2.79 7.63 -8.46
CA GLY A 107 3.95 7.17 -9.25
C GLY A 107 5.04 6.56 -8.37
N LYS A 108 6.02 5.90 -9.02
CA LYS A 108 7.13 5.20 -8.36
C LYS A 108 7.98 6.15 -7.50
N ASN A 109 8.58 5.60 -6.45
CA ASN A 109 9.49 6.32 -5.56
C ASN A 109 8.90 7.62 -4.99
N SER A 110 7.59 7.67 -4.77
CA SER A 110 6.89 8.85 -4.26
C SER A 110 6.62 8.75 -2.77
N LEU A 111 6.57 9.89 -2.11
CA LEU A 111 6.29 10.00 -0.68
C LEU A 111 5.01 10.78 -0.45
N VAL A 112 4.01 10.13 0.13
CA VAL A 112 2.81 10.77 0.67
C VAL A 112 3.06 11.04 2.15
N ALA A 113 3.02 12.31 2.55
CA ALA A 113 3.23 12.69 3.95
C ALA A 113 2.07 12.21 4.84
N ALA A 114 2.38 11.91 6.09
CA ALA A 114 1.40 11.49 7.08
C ALA A 114 0.21 12.46 7.17
N GLY A 115 -1.00 11.93 7.36
CA GLY A 115 -2.24 12.70 7.48
C GLY A 115 -2.70 13.42 6.21
N SER A 116 -2.09 13.15 5.07
CA SER A 116 -2.54 13.73 3.79
C SER A 116 -3.81 13.05 3.28
N VAL A 117 -4.66 13.81 2.56
CA VAL A 117 -5.86 13.29 1.90
C VAL A 117 -5.75 13.55 0.40
N LEU A 118 -5.68 12.49 -0.39
CA LEU A 118 -5.58 12.55 -1.85
C LEU A 118 -6.98 12.39 -2.45
N ASN A 119 -7.42 13.41 -3.19
CA ASN A 119 -8.74 13.41 -3.81
C ASN A 119 -8.82 12.41 -4.97
N GLU A 120 -10.03 11.98 -5.28
CA GLU A 120 -10.38 11.02 -6.31
C GLU A 120 -9.74 11.33 -7.67
N ASN A 121 -9.31 10.27 -8.37
CA ASN A 121 -8.78 10.30 -9.73
C ASN A 121 -7.53 11.19 -9.91
N LYS A 122 -6.85 11.56 -8.82
CA LYS A 122 -5.59 12.31 -8.91
C LYS A 122 -4.44 11.40 -9.33
N ILE A 123 -3.64 11.90 -10.27
CA ILE A 123 -2.44 11.22 -10.75
C ILE A 123 -1.22 12.03 -10.33
N TYR A 124 -0.35 11.40 -9.55
CA TYR A 124 0.93 11.95 -9.13
C TYR A 124 2.05 11.23 -9.88
N LYS A 125 2.98 12.02 -10.41
CA LYS A 125 4.13 11.50 -11.19
C LYS A 125 5.12 10.75 -10.27
N ASP A 126 6.03 10.04 -10.90
CA ASP A 126 7.15 9.42 -10.20
C ASP A 126 7.97 10.45 -9.41
N ASN A 127 8.54 10.01 -8.30
CA ASN A 127 9.37 10.81 -7.40
C ASN A 127 8.65 12.03 -6.76
N ALA A 128 7.33 12.02 -6.68
CA ALA A 128 6.58 13.13 -6.11
C ALA A 128 6.64 13.15 -4.57
N LEU A 129 6.85 14.34 -4.01
CA LEU A 129 6.59 14.63 -2.59
C LEU A 129 5.19 15.22 -2.46
N ILE A 130 4.28 14.47 -1.84
CA ILE A 130 2.85 14.80 -1.79
C ILE A 130 2.47 15.10 -0.35
N ARG A 131 1.76 16.20 -0.11
CA ARG A 131 1.34 16.60 1.24
C ARG A 131 0.06 17.43 1.23
N GLY A 132 -0.72 17.31 2.29
CA GLY A 132 -1.82 18.20 2.65
C GLY A 132 -3.21 17.59 2.50
N THR A 133 -4.22 18.40 2.82
CA THR A 133 -5.66 18.10 2.69
C THR A 133 -6.31 19.31 2.01
N PRO A 134 -6.56 19.27 0.68
CA PRO A 134 -6.22 18.20 -0.24
C PRO A 134 -4.72 18.08 -0.52
N GLY A 135 -4.28 16.84 -0.83
CA GLY A 135 -2.89 16.52 -1.13
C GLY A 135 -2.42 17.18 -2.42
N LYS A 136 -1.25 17.84 -2.37
CA LYS A 136 -0.60 18.47 -3.53
C LYS A 136 0.83 17.97 -3.66
N ALA A 137 1.29 17.84 -4.90
CA ALA A 137 2.70 17.60 -5.18
C ALA A 137 3.49 18.90 -4.89
N LEU A 138 4.42 18.84 -3.95
CA LEU A 138 5.26 19.97 -3.54
C LEU A 138 6.62 19.99 -4.24
N GLY A 139 6.80 19.12 -5.22
CA GLY A 139 8.06 18.90 -5.95
C GLY A 139 8.49 17.44 -5.84
N ASN A 140 9.77 17.20 -6.09
CA ASN A 140 10.32 15.85 -6.05
C ASN A 140 10.83 15.49 -4.65
N VAL A 141 10.82 14.19 -4.36
CA VAL A 141 11.52 13.63 -3.19
C VAL A 141 13.01 14.00 -3.24
N LYS A 142 13.60 14.25 -2.09
CA LYS A 142 15.05 14.51 -1.94
C LYS A 142 15.75 13.21 -1.52
N GLN A 143 17.06 13.15 -1.63
CA GLN A 143 17.87 11.98 -1.24
C GLN A 143 17.50 11.45 0.15
N ARG A 144 17.33 12.32 1.15
CA ARG A 144 16.91 11.95 2.51
C ARG A 144 15.57 11.18 2.54
N HIS A 145 14.64 11.52 1.64
CA HIS A 145 13.34 10.84 1.54
C HIS A 145 13.51 9.46 0.90
N THR A 146 14.29 9.36 -0.16
CA THR A 146 14.61 8.09 -0.83
C THR A 146 15.29 7.11 0.14
N GLU A 147 16.25 7.61 0.95
CA GLU A 147 16.90 6.80 1.97
C GLU A 147 15.92 6.33 3.05
N LEU A 148 15.01 7.21 3.51
CA LEU A 148 13.96 6.86 4.46
C LEU A 148 13.06 5.75 3.91
N MET A 149 12.54 5.91 2.69
CA MET A 149 11.65 4.94 2.05
C MET A 149 12.32 3.58 1.91
N ARG A 150 13.57 3.56 1.41
CA ARG A 150 14.35 2.32 1.27
C ARG A 150 14.60 1.63 2.62
N ARG A 151 14.96 2.40 3.66
CA ARG A 151 15.18 1.86 5.01
C ARG A 151 13.88 1.28 5.59
N ALA A 152 12.75 1.95 5.38
CA ALA A 152 11.45 1.47 5.84
C ALA A 152 11.13 0.11 5.21
N ALA A 153 11.13 0.00 3.87
CA ALA A 153 10.85 -1.25 3.18
C ALA A 153 11.79 -2.39 3.63
N ASN A 154 13.11 -2.15 3.62
CA ASN A 154 14.11 -3.14 4.02
C ASN A 154 13.96 -3.59 5.48
N SER A 155 13.59 -2.68 6.39
CA SER A 155 13.36 -3.01 7.80
C SER A 155 12.26 -4.06 7.95
N TYR A 156 11.16 -3.94 7.20
CA TYR A 156 10.06 -4.88 7.26
C TYR A 156 10.40 -6.22 6.60
N VAL A 157 11.08 -6.22 5.46
CA VAL A 157 11.61 -7.46 4.85
C VAL A 157 12.52 -8.23 5.82
N ASN A 158 13.31 -7.53 6.62
CA ASN A 158 14.23 -8.17 7.57
C ASN A 158 13.54 -8.68 8.85
N ARG A 159 12.37 -8.15 9.21
CA ARG A 159 11.61 -8.56 10.40
C ARG A 159 10.89 -9.91 10.25
N ILE A 160 10.62 -10.33 9.03
CA ILE A 160 9.86 -11.56 8.73
C ILE A 160 10.73 -12.74 8.31
N LYS A 161 12.04 -12.63 8.55
CA LYS A 161 13.01 -13.71 8.31
C LYS A 161 12.98 -14.76 9.41
#